data_5b0a0b2852ca2bc2091f143d84e69655
#
_entry.id   5b0a0b2852ca2bc2091f143d84e69655
#
_cell.length_a   1.000
_cell.length_b   1.000
_cell.length_c   1.000
_cell.angle_alpha   90.00
_cell.angle_beta   90.00
_cell.angle_gamma   90.00
#
_symmetry.space_group_name_H-M   'P 1'
#
loop_
_entity.id
_entity.type
_entity.pdbx_description
1 polymer ?
#
loop_
_entity_poly.entity_id
_entity_poly.type
_entity_poly.pdbx_seq_one_letter_code
_entity_poly.pdbx_strand_id
1 'polypeptide(L)'
;MTAERPILLVEDNELNRDMLIRRLNRAGIEVVAAGDGQEALDLMASEQPSVVLMDMNLPVLDGWTACRRAREDDRISHIPIIALTAHAMEADRLNALDAGCDDYATKPVDFPGLLIKIGKLTGK
;
A
#
# COMPACT_ATOMS: atom_id res chain seq x y z
N MET A 1 22.49 -11.19 8.36
CA MET A 1 21.21 -11.19 7.65
C MET A 1 20.59 -9.81 7.71
N THR A 2 20.19 -9.32 6.58
CA THR A 2 19.51 -8.04 6.53
C THR A 2 18.08 -8.19 7.01
N ALA A 3 17.68 -7.33 7.92
CA ALA A 3 16.28 -7.23 8.29
C ALA A 3 15.50 -6.78 7.06
N GLU A 4 14.40 -7.44 6.80
CA GLU A 4 13.52 -7.01 5.72
C GLU A 4 12.83 -5.73 6.12
N ARG A 5 12.67 -4.85 5.15
CA ARG A 5 11.91 -3.64 5.40
C ARG A 5 10.44 -3.97 5.59
N PRO A 6 9.75 -3.28 6.48
CA PRO A 6 8.34 -3.57 6.71
C PRO A 6 7.49 -3.18 5.50
N ILE A 7 6.27 -3.70 5.47
CA ILE A 7 5.24 -3.25 4.56
C ILE A 7 4.51 -2.10 5.24
N LEU A 8 4.17 -1.06 4.49
CA LEU A 8 3.32 0.01 4.99
C LEU A 8 1.88 -0.28 4.55
N LEU A 9 0.98 -0.35 5.52
CA LEU A 9 -0.45 -0.49 5.26
C LEU A 9 -1.14 0.83 5.57
N VAL A 10 -1.81 1.40 4.58
CA VAL A 10 -2.54 2.65 4.72
C VAL A 10 -4.04 2.36 4.64
N GLU A 11 -4.72 2.45 5.77
CA GLU A 11 -6.13 2.14 5.91
C GLU A 11 -6.69 2.94 7.07
N ASP A 12 -7.75 3.70 6.82
CA ASP A 12 -8.35 4.55 7.85
C ASP A 12 -9.32 3.79 8.76
N ASN A 13 -9.89 2.68 8.30
CA ASN A 13 -10.80 1.88 9.11
C ASN A 13 -9.99 0.98 10.04
N GLU A 14 -10.14 1.21 11.34
CA GLU A 14 -9.36 0.52 12.36
C GLU A 14 -9.54 -1.00 12.32
N LEU A 15 -10.77 -1.47 12.15
CA LEU A 15 -11.05 -2.92 12.11
C LEU A 15 -10.41 -3.58 10.90
N ASN A 16 -10.53 -2.95 9.73
CA ASN A 16 -9.92 -3.48 8.50
C ASN A 16 -8.40 -3.46 8.61
N ARG A 17 -7.86 -2.40 9.17
CA ARG A 17 -6.41 -2.26 9.37
C ARG A 17 -5.88 -3.37 10.28
N ASP A 18 -6.51 -3.56 11.43
CA ASP A 18 -6.09 -4.58 12.39
C ASP A 18 -6.19 -5.98 11.81
N MET A 19 -7.24 -6.25 11.05
CA MET A 19 -7.44 -7.55 10.42
C MET A 19 -6.34 -7.86 9.42
N LEU A 20 -5.99 -6.91 8.57
CA LEU A 20 -4.93 -7.09 7.59
C LEU A 20 -3.56 -7.22 8.25
N ILE A 21 -3.30 -6.43 9.29
CA ILE A 21 -2.04 -6.52 10.04
C ILE A 21 -1.87 -7.93 10.61
N ARG A 22 -2.92 -8.48 11.23
CA ARG A 22 -2.86 -9.83 11.79
C ARG A 22 -2.56 -10.88 10.73
N ARG A 23 -3.21 -10.77 9.58
CA ARG A 23 -2.98 -11.72 8.48
C ARG A 23 -1.57 -11.64 7.94
N LEU A 24 -1.08 -10.42 7.75
CA LEU A 24 0.28 -10.22 7.25
C LEU A 24 1.32 -10.71 8.25
N ASN A 25 1.10 -10.44 9.54
CA ASN A 25 2.01 -10.92 10.59
C ASN A 25 2.05 -12.45 10.65
N ARG A 26 0.91 -13.10 10.45
CA ARG A 26 0.86 -14.57 10.39
C ARG A 26 1.65 -15.12 9.21
N ALA A 27 1.74 -14.36 8.15
CA ALA A 27 2.53 -14.74 6.98
C ALA A 27 4.02 -14.40 7.15
N GLY A 28 4.42 -13.92 8.33
CA GLY A 28 5.82 -13.58 8.61
C GLY A 28 6.23 -12.20 8.12
N ILE A 29 5.25 -11.33 7.85
CA ILE A 29 5.51 -9.99 7.30
C ILE A 29 5.35 -8.95 8.40
N GLU A 30 6.36 -8.11 8.56
CA GLU A 30 6.30 -6.98 9.49
C GLU A 30 5.56 -5.82 8.83
N VAL A 31 4.68 -5.17 9.60
CA VAL A 31 3.79 -4.12 9.08
C VAL A 31 3.89 -2.86 9.94
N VAL A 32 4.02 -1.71 9.29
CA VAL A 32 3.74 -0.42 9.91
C VAL A 32 2.46 0.12 9.30
N ALA A 33 1.70 0.90 10.04
CA ALA A 33 0.38 1.31 9.61
C ALA A 33 0.22 2.84 9.64
N ALA A 34 -0.55 3.34 8.67
CA ALA A 34 -0.93 4.74 8.58
C ALA A 34 -2.45 4.83 8.43
N GLY A 35 -3.05 5.88 8.97
CA GLY A 35 -4.49 6.09 8.92
C GLY A 35 -4.95 7.07 7.86
N ASP A 36 -4.03 7.77 7.19
CA ASP A 36 -4.37 8.71 6.13
C ASP A 36 -3.20 8.89 5.18
N GLY A 37 -3.44 9.60 4.07
CA GLY A 37 -2.45 9.75 3.01
C GLY A 37 -1.23 10.58 3.42
N GLN A 38 -1.39 11.55 4.31
CA GLN A 38 -0.26 12.37 4.76
C GLN A 38 0.66 11.55 5.66
N GLU A 39 0.09 10.81 6.60
CA GLU A 39 0.86 9.92 7.45
C GLU A 39 1.59 8.87 6.61
N ALA A 40 0.95 8.39 5.54
CA ALA A 40 1.55 7.45 4.61
C ALA A 40 2.83 8.02 3.99
N LEU A 41 2.78 9.25 3.49
CA LEU A 41 3.94 9.89 2.90
C LEU A 41 5.07 10.06 3.92
N ASP A 42 4.73 10.47 5.14
CA ASP A 42 5.71 10.64 6.21
C ASP A 42 6.40 9.32 6.56
N LEU A 43 5.62 8.25 6.67
CA LEU A 43 6.17 6.92 6.98
C LEU A 43 6.95 6.32 5.82
N MET A 44 6.56 6.60 4.58
CA MET A 44 7.36 6.19 3.43
C MET A 44 8.77 6.77 3.51
N ALA A 45 8.88 8.03 3.87
CA ALA A 45 10.17 8.69 3.98
C ALA A 45 10.99 8.15 5.15
N SER A 46 10.36 7.96 6.32
CA SER A 46 11.08 7.56 7.54
C SER A 46 11.38 6.07 7.60
N GLU A 47 10.45 5.23 7.16
CA GLU A 47 10.57 3.77 7.29
C GLU A 47 11.09 3.09 6.03
N GLN A 48 10.98 3.74 4.88
CA GLN A 48 11.41 3.17 3.59
C GLN A 48 10.86 1.74 3.41
N PRO A 49 9.52 1.56 3.42
CA PRO A 49 8.93 0.22 3.35
C PRO A 49 9.26 -0.47 2.03
N SER A 50 9.19 -1.81 2.05
CA SER A 50 9.44 -2.61 0.85
C SER A 50 8.31 -2.49 -0.17
N VAL A 51 7.09 -2.29 0.32
CA VAL A 51 5.90 -2.06 -0.53
C VAL A 51 4.85 -1.34 0.33
N VAL A 52 4.00 -0.56 -0.34
CA VAL A 52 2.89 0.14 0.31
C VAL A 52 1.57 -0.46 -0.18
N LEU A 53 0.70 -0.82 0.77
CA LEU A 53 -0.67 -1.19 0.47
C LEU A 53 -1.51 0.05 0.78
N MET A 54 -2.01 0.71 -0.27
CA MET A 54 -2.64 2.03 -0.15
C MET A 54 -4.12 1.97 -0.46
N ASP A 55 -4.96 2.19 0.58
CA ASP A 55 -6.39 2.39 0.35
C ASP A 55 -6.57 3.69 -0.44
N MET A 56 -7.39 3.65 -1.48
CA MET A 56 -7.61 4.83 -2.30
C MET A 56 -8.59 5.82 -1.66
N ASN A 57 -9.47 5.36 -0.76
CA ASN A 57 -10.45 6.22 -0.06
C ASN A 57 -9.95 6.59 1.32
N LEU A 58 -9.10 7.59 1.40
CA LEU A 58 -8.48 8.01 2.66
C LEU A 58 -8.93 9.42 3.05
N PRO A 59 -9.00 9.71 4.37
CA PRO A 59 -9.21 11.10 4.81
C PRO A 59 -7.92 11.91 4.71
N VAL A 60 -8.02 13.22 4.88
CA VAL A 60 -6.93 14.19 4.88
C VAL A 60 -6.28 14.31 3.51
N LEU A 61 -5.70 13.22 3.01
CA LEU A 61 -5.09 13.15 1.69
C LEU A 61 -5.44 11.78 1.11
N ASP A 62 -6.20 11.75 0.02
CA ASP A 62 -6.64 10.48 -0.57
C ASP A 62 -5.47 9.71 -1.20
N GLY A 63 -5.71 8.41 -1.45
CA GLY A 63 -4.67 7.53 -1.97
C GLY A 63 -4.16 7.92 -3.35
N TRP A 64 -5.03 8.46 -4.22
CA TRP A 64 -4.63 8.91 -5.56
C TRP A 64 -3.61 10.04 -5.47
N THR A 65 -3.92 11.05 -4.64
CA THR A 65 -3.05 12.20 -4.44
C THR A 65 -1.75 11.79 -3.74
N ALA A 66 -1.85 10.91 -2.74
CA ALA A 66 -0.66 10.40 -2.05
C ALA A 66 0.28 9.69 -3.01
N CYS A 67 -0.26 8.84 -3.89
CA CYS A 67 0.52 8.17 -4.92
C CYS A 67 1.27 9.15 -5.83
N ARG A 68 0.56 10.16 -6.33
CA ARG A 68 1.16 11.15 -7.22
C ARG A 68 2.29 11.90 -6.52
N ARG A 69 2.06 12.31 -5.26
CA ARG A 69 3.08 13.01 -4.49
C ARG A 69 4.29 12.13 -4.20
N ALA A 70 4.06 10.83 -3.94
CA ALA A 70 5.14 9.89 -3.72
C ALA A 70 6.03 9.77 -4.96
N ARG A 71 5.43 9.76 -6.14
CA ARG A 71 6.20 9.65 -7.39
C ARG A 71 6.98 10.92 -7.71
N GLU A 72 6.59 12.05 -7.15
CA GLU A 72 7.29 13.32 -7.33
C GLU A 72 8.38 13.56 -6.30
N ASP A 73 8.48 12.73 -5.27
CA ASP A 73 9.47 12.85 -4.20
C ASP A 73 10.58 11.83 -4.41
N ASP A 74 11.77 12.29 -4.77
CA ASP A 74 12.90 11.42 -5.08
C ASP A 74 13.30 10.46 -3.95
N ARG A 75 12.98 10.82 -2.70
CA ARG A 75 13.30 9.98 -1.55
C ARG A 75 12.46 8.72 -1.50
N ILE A 76 11.26 8.75 -2.09
CA ILE A 76 10.28 7.65 -1.98
C ILE A 76 9.68 7.23 -3.32
N SER A 77 10.08 7.86 -4.42
CA SER A 77 9.50 7.57 -5.74
C SER A 77 9.75 6.15 -6.22
N HIS A 78 10.73 5.46 -5.65
CA HIS A 78 11.08 4.08 -6.03
C HIS A 78 10.26 3.02 -5.29
N ILE A 79 9.52 3.40 -4.23
CA ILE A 79 8.80 2.43 -3.39
C ILE A 79 7.57 1.91 -4.13
N PRO A 80 7.42 0.57 -4.28
CA PRO A 80 6.24 0.02 -4.95
C PRO A 80 4.96 0.28 -4.17
N ILE A 81 3.88 0.55 -4.87
CA ILE A 81 2.58 0.82 -4.27
C ILE A 81 1.53 -0.09 -4.92
N ILE A 82 0.78 -0.81 -4.08
CA ILE A 82 -0.38 -1.59 -4.49
C ILE A 82 -1.63 -0.82 -4.03
N ALA A 83 -2.47 -0.43 -4.97
CA ALA A 83 -3.72 0.25 -4.64
C ALA A 83 -4.75 -0.75 -4.13
N LEU A 84 -5.41 -0.44 -3.01
CA LEU A 84 -6.54 -1.21 -2.51
C LEU A 84 -7.80 -0.42 -2.82
N THR A 85 -8.70 -0.99 -3.60
CA THR A 85 -9.88 -0.28 -4.08
C THR A 85 -11.13 -1.13 -3.95
N ALA A 86 -12.26 -0.48 -3.63
CA ALA A 86 -13.56 -1.15 -3.60
C ALA A 86 -14.15 -1.33 -5.00
N HIS A 87 -13.50 -0.76 -6.02
CA HIS A 87 -14.02 -0.76 -7.39
C HIS A 87 -13.13 -1.62 -8.29
N ALA A 88 -13.76 -2.58 -8.98
CA ALA A 88 -13.06 -3.53 -9.83
C ALA A 88 -13.17 -3.21 -11.32
N MET A 89 -13.68 -2.04 -11.68
CA MET A 89 -13.88 -1.66 -13.08
C MET A 89 -12.56 -1.31 -13.75
N GLU A 90 -12.49 -1.54 -15.04
CA GLU A 90 -11.29 -1.27 -15.83
C GLU A 90 -10.82 0.18 -15.69
N ALA A 91 -11.76 1.13 -15.66
CA ALA A 91 -11.42 2.54 -15.51
C ALA A 91 -10.72 2.82 -14.18
N ASP A 92 -11.12 2.13 -13.11
CA ASP A 92 -10.50 2.31 -11.80
C ASP A 92 -9.09 1.75 -11.77
N ARG A 93 -8.89 0.60 -12.43
CA ARG A 93 -7.56 0.02 -12.56
C ARG A 93 -6.62 0.95 -13.33
N LEU A 94 -7.08 1.49 -14.43
CA LEU A 94 -6.29 2.42 -15.24
C LEU A 94 -5.97 3.70 -14.47
N ASN A 95 -6.93 4.19 -13.68
CA ASN A 95 -6.71 5.37 -12.84
C ASN A 95 -5.64 5.12 -11.78
N ALA A 96 -5.63 3.92 -11.18
CA ALA A 96 -4.62 3.57 -10.19
C ALA A 96 -3.22 3.55 -10.81
N LEU A 97 -3.08 2.90 -11.97
CA LEU A 97 -1.81 2.84 -12.67
C LEU A 97 -1.36 4.22 -13.13
N ASP A 98 -2.29 5.04 -13.61
CA ASP A 98 -2.00 6.41 -14.05
C ASP A 98 -1.54 7.29 -12.89
N ALA A 99 -2.06 7.04 -11.69
CA ALA A 99 -1.63 7.78 -10.49
C ALA A 99 -0.24 7.35 -10.00
N GLY A 100 0.33 6.30 -10.57
CA GLY A 100 1.66 5.82 -10.22
C GLY A 100 1.71 4.56 -9.39
N CYS A 101 0.59 3.87 -9.23
CA CYS A 101 0.57 2.58 -8.53
C CYS A 101 1.15 1.49 -9.42
N ASP A 102 1.85 0.54 -8.81
CA ASP A 102 2.48 -0.57 -9.55
C ASP A 102 1.51 -1.73 -9.79
N ASP A 103 0.51 -1.85 -8.93
CA ASP A 103 -0.51 -2.89 -9.06
C ASP A 103 -1.74 -2.44 -8.28
N TYR A 104 -2.78 -3.24 -8.32
CA TYR A 104 -4.00 -2.97 -7.57
C TYR A 104 -4.60 -4.27 -7.03
N ALA A 105 -5.42 -4.16 -6.00
CA ALA A 105 -6.20 -5.27 -5.47
C ALA A 105 -7.57 -4.74 -5.09
N THR A 106 -8.61 -5.52 -5.33
CA THR A 106 -9.97 -5.11 -5.01
C THR A 106 -10.39 -5.58 -3.63
N LYS A 107 -11.28 -4.84 -3.00
CA LYS A 107 -11.89 -5.23 -1.72
C LYS A 107 -13.19 -5.96 -1.98
N PRO A 108 -13.52 -7.00 -1.21
CA PRO A 108 -12.72 -7.56 -0.12
C PRO A 108 -11.45 -8.21 -0.64
N VAL A 109 -10.38 -8.12 0.15
CA VAL A 109 -9.06 -8.56 -0.29
C VAL A 109 -8.98 -10.07 -0.43
N ASP A 110 -8.56 -10.55 -1.61
CA ASP A 110 -8.14 -11.93 -1.82
C ASP A 110 -6.72 -12.04 -1.26
N PHE A 111 -6.60 -12.54 -0.04
CA PHE A 111 -5.32 -12.52 0.67
C PHE A 111 -4.23 -13.33 -0.02
N PRO A 112 -4.48 -14.57 -0.50
CA PRO A 112 -3.45 -15.29 -1.25
C PRO A 112 -2.98 -14.53 -2.50
N GLY A 113 -3.90 -13.92 -3.23
CA GLY A 113 -3.56 -13.10 -4.40
C GLY A 113 -2.74 -11.87 -4.03
N LEU A 114 -3.07 -11.24 -2.90
CA LEU A 114 -2.32 -10.10 -2.41
C LEU A 114 -0.87 -10.48 -2.06
N LEU A 115 -0.68 -11.63 -1.41
CA LEU A 115 0.67 -12.12 -1.08
C LEU A 115 1.50 -12.34 -2.34
N ILE A 116 0.88 -12.85 -3.41
CA ILE A 116 1.57 -13.04 -4.68
C ILE A 116 2.01 -11.70 -5.26
N LYS A 117 1.14 -10.70 -5.23
CA LYS A 117 1.48 -9.35 -5.73
C LYS A 117 2.61 -8.72 -4.92
N ILE A 118 2.56 -8.87 -3.60
CA ILE A 118 3.63 -8.39 -2.72
C ILE A 118 4.95 -9.06 -3.08
N GLY A 119 4.93 -10.37 -3.27
CA GLY A 119 6.12 -11.13 -3.62
C GLY A 119 6.74 -10.67 -4.93
N LYS A 120 5.92 -10.40 -5.94
CA LYS A 120 6.41 -9.91 -7.24
C LYS A 120 7.11 -8.57 -7.13
N LEU A 121 6.60 -7.68 -6.30
CA LEU A 121 7.14 -6.33 -6.16
C LEU A 121 8.33 -6.26 -5.20
N THR A 122 8.42 -7.18 -4.26
CA THR A 122 9.52 -7.21 -3.28
C THR A 122 10.61 -8.21 -3.63
N GLY A 123 10.42 -9.03 -4.64
CA GLY A 123 11.40 -10.02 -5.07
C GLY A 123 11.41 -11.29 -4.24
N LYS A 124 10.31 -11.59 -3.56
CA LYS A 124 10.24 -12.79 -2.70
C LYS A 124 9.28 -13.84 -3.21
#